data_e581efd9e180ebcebd4d75a9aafc8d25
#
_entry.id   e581efd9e180ebcebd4d75a9aafc8d25
#
_cell.length_a   1.000
_cell.length_b   1.000
_cell.length_c   1.000
_cell.angle_alpha   90.00
_cell.angle_beta   90.00
_cell.angle_gamma   90.00
#
_symmetry.space_group_name_H-M   'P 1'
#
loop_
_entity.id
_entity.type
_entity.pdbx_description
1 polymer ?
#
loop_
_entity_poly.entity_id
_entity_poly.type
_entity_poly.pdbx_seq_one_letter_code
_entity_poly.pdbx_strand_id
1 'polypeptide(L)'
;RLIVCDEKGQIVDGDHIMAICAKDLLKQRKLRKKTLVATVMSNMGLEVAMEEMGGSLLRTAVGDRYVVESMRKNGCSFGGEQSGHLVFIDHITTGDGALAGLQLLSVMRKLDRPLSELASIMESFPQVLKNVRTATRMNVSEIPNFLTTQRKLEEKLNGTGRILVRPSGTEPVIRVMVEGQDEALINEMADELCELISNADRM
;
A
#
# COMPACT_ATOMS: atom_id res chain seq x y z
N ARG A 1 7.76 6.71 12.90
CA ARG A 1 7.98 6.08 11.57
C ARG A 1 9.34 5.44 11.50
N LEU A 2 9.48 4.41 10.69
CA LEU A 2 10.74 3.74 10.36
C LEU A 2 10.96 3.82 8.85
N ILE A 3 12.09 4.35 8.44
CA ILE A 3 12.64 4.27 7.08
C ILE A 3 14.05 3.70 7.23
N VAL A 4 14.40 2.72 6.44
CA VAL A 4 15.70 2.06 6.49
C VAL A 4 16.35 2.02 5.12
N CYS A 5 17.66 1.86 5.13
CA CYS A 5 18.49 1.66 3.96
C CYS A 5 19.21 0.31 4.11
N ASP A 6 19.30 -0.45 3.06
CA ASP A 6 20.05 -1.70 3.07
C ASP A 6 21.57 -1.44 2.95
N GLU A 7 22.36 -2.50 3.00
CA GLU A 7 23.83 -2.46 2.88
C GLU A 7 24.32 -2.05 1.49
N LYS A 8 23.42 -1.95 0.49
CA LYS A 8 23.70 -1.47 -0.87
C LYS A 8 23.31 -0.02 -1.09
N GLY A 9 22.78 0.65 -0.04
CA GLY A 9 22.32 2.03 -0.10
C GLY A 9 20.91 2.20 -0.68
N GLN A 10 20.14 1.12 -0.82
CA GLN A 10 18.76 1.16 -1.34
C GLN A 10 17.76 1.36 -0.21
N ILE A 11 16.75 2.18 -0.45
CA ILE A 11 15.67 2.40 0.52
C ILE A 11 14.78 1.16 0.58
N VAL A 12 14.55 0.66 1.79
CA VAL A 12 13.57 -0.38 2.09
C VAL A 12 12.40 0.28 2.80
N ASP A 13 11.29 0.42 2.10
CA ASP A 13 10.12 1.15 2.56
C ASP A 13 9.26 0.33 3.54
N GLY A 14 8.17 0.94 4.01
CA GLY A 14 7.26 0.29 4.96
C GLY A 14 6.61 -0.99 4.43
N ASP A 15 6.36 -1.09 3.13
CA ASP A 15 5.74 -2.29 2.54
C ASP A 15 6.70 -3.48 2.60
N HIS A 16 7.96 -3.29 2.23
CA HIS A 16 9.00 -4.32 2.35
C HIS A 16 9.22 -4.72 3.81
N ILE A 17 9.26 -3.75 4.73
CA ILE A 17 9.41 -4.03 6.16
C ILE A 17 8.22 -4.84 6.68
N MET A 18 7.00 -4.49 6.24
CA MET A 18 5.79 -5.23 6.58
C MET A 18 5.85 -6.67 6.06
N ALA A 19 6.27 -6.89 4.82
CA ALA A 19 6.42 -8.23 4.23
C ALA A 19 7.42 -9.08 5.03
N ILE A 20 8.60 -8.53 5.36
CA ILE A 20 9.65 -9.20 6.14
C ILE A 20 9.13 -9.61 7.52
N CYS A 21 8.55 -8.66 8.26
CA CYS A 21 8.05 -8.92 9.61
C CYS A 21 6.84 -9.87 9.59
N ALA A 22 5.93 -9.73 8.63
CA ALA A 22 4.78 -10.62 8.49
C ALA A 22 5.19 -12.06 8.23
N LYS A 23 6.21 -12.30 7.39
CA LYS A 23 6.76 -13.64 7.15
C LYS A 23 7.27 -14.29 8.42
N ASP A 24 8.02 -13.55 9.24
CA ASP A 24 8.53 -14.09 10.49
C ASP A 24 7.40 -14.35 11.50
N LEU A 25 6.45 -13.44 11.61
CA LEU A 25 5.25 -13.61 12.45
C LEU A 25 4.38 -14.79 12.01
N LEU A 26 4.23 -15.02 10.69
CA LEU A 26 3.54 -16.20 10.15
C LEU A 26 4.24 -17.50 10.55
N LYS A 27 5.57 -17.57 10.38
CA LYS A 27 6.38 -18.74 10.80
C LYS A 27 6.27 -19.02 12.29
N GLN A 28 6.21 -17.98 13.12
CA GLN A 28 6.03 -18.10 14.56
C GLN A 28 4.56 -18.36 14.98
N ARG A 29 3.60 -18.37 14.05
CA ARG A 29 2.15 -18.43 14.32
C ARG A 29 1.64 -17.26 15.18
N LYS A 30 2.32 -16.11 15.10
CA LYS A 30 2.00 -14.87 15.84
C LYS A 30 1.24 -13.84 14.98
N LEU A 31 1.23 -13.98 13.65
CA LEU A 31 0.36 -13.16 12.81
C LEU A 31 -1.09 -13.65 12.96
N ARG A 32 -1.84 -12.98 13.83
CA ARG A 32 -3.23 -13.36 14.12
C ARG A 32 -4.07 -13.31 12.84
N LYS A 33 -4.97 -14.29 12.68
CA LYS A 33 -5.78 -14.46 11.46
C LYS A 33 -4.96 -14.65 10.18
N LYS A 34 -3.63 -14.76 10.28
CA LYS A 34 -2.69 -14.73 9.15
C LYS A 34 -2.85 -13.47 8.28
N THR A 35 -3.34 -12.38 8.87
CA THR A 35 -3.72 -11.16 8.16
C THR A 35 -2.84 -9.99 8.58
N LEU A 36 -2.25 -9.34 7.59
CA LEU A 36 -1.59 -8.05 7.69
C LEU A 36 -2.62 -6.95 7.34
N VAL A 37 -2.63 -5.87 8.12
CA VAL A 37 -3.49 -4.71 7.83
C VAL A 37 -2.64 -3.58 7.26
N ALA A 38 -2.97 -3.10 6.06
CA ALA A 38 -2.27 -1.97 5.43
C ALA A 38 -3.26 -0.98 4.82
N THR A 39 -2.77 0.19 4.40
CA THR A 39 -3.64 1.16 3.72
C THR A 39 -3.79 0.83 2.24
N VAL A 40 -4.76 1.48 1.59
CA VAL A 40 -4.93 1.41 0.13
C VAL A 40 -3.72 1.94 -0.65
N MET A 41 -2.78 2.62 0.01
CA MET A 41 -1.55 3.11 -0.62
C MET A 41 -0.42 2.08 -0.68
N SER A 42 -0.51 1.00 0.10
CA SER A 42 0.49 -0.07 0.04
C SER A 42 0.49 -0.73 -1.34
N ASN A 43 1.70 -0.99 -1.85
CA ASN A 43 1.92 -1.55 -3.17
C ASN A 43 1.22 -2.91 -3.35
N MET A 44 0.80 -3.23 -4.57
CA MET A 44 0.18 -4.51 -4.88
C MET A 44 1.13 -5.70 -4.64
N GLY A 45 2.42 -5.50 -4.79
CA GLY A 45 3.45 -6.51 -4.47
C GLY A 45 3.37 -7.00 -3.02
N LEU A 46 2.94 -6.16 -2.07
CA LEU A 46 2.71 -6.60 -0.70
C LEU A 46 1.57 -7.62 -0.59
N GLU A 47 0.50 -7.44 -1.34
CA GLU A 47 -0.64 -8.37 -1.38
C GLU A 47 -0.22 -9.71 -1.96
N VAL A 48 0.46 -9.69 -3.11
CA VAL A 48 1.02 -10.88 -3.76
C VAL A 48 1.95 -11.63 -2.80
N ALA A 49 2.90 -10.92 -2.18
CA ALA A 49 3.82 -11.53 -1.22
C ALA A 49 3.10 -12.15 -0.02
N MET A 50 2.04 -11.50 0.49
CA MET A 50 1.24 -12.06 1.59
C MET A 50 0.51 -13.34 1.17
N GLU A 51 -0.07 -13.40 -0.02
CA GLU A 51 -0.75 -14.58 -0.56
C GLU A 51 0.22 -15.75 -0.76
N GLU A 52 1.39 -15.49 -1.37
CA GLU A 52 2.45 -16.50 -1.54
C GLU A 52 2.94 -17.08 -0.22
N MET A 53 2.93 -16.28 0.86
CA MET A 53 3.28 -16.73 2.21
C MET A 53 2.14 -17.48 2.93
N GLY A 54 0.96 -17.61 2.30
CA GLY A 54 -0.23 -18.21 2.90
C GLY A 54 -0.92 -17.34 3.96
N GLY A 55 -0.72 -16.02 3.86
CA GLY A 55 -1.43 -14.98 4.61
C GLY A 55 -2.43 -14.22 3.73
N SER A 56 -2.92 -13.11 4.23
CA SER A 56 -3.81 -12.20 3.52
C SER A 56 -3.50 -10.74 3.87
N LEU A 57 -3.86 -9.83 2.98
CA LEU A 57 -3.77 -8.39 3.18
C LEU A 57 -5.17 -7.80 3.35
N LEU A 58 -5.40 -7.06 4.43
CA LEU A 58 -6.62 -6.29 4.64
C LEU A 58 -6.33 -4.80 4.44
N ARG A 59 -6.95 -4.18 3.43
CA ARG A 59 -6.73 -2.77 3.10
C ARG A 59 -7.70 -1.86 3.82
N THR A 60 -7.20 -0.71 4.29
CA THR A 60 -7.96 0.36 4.94
C THR A 60 -7.81 1.68 4.19
N ALA A 61 -8.61 2.67 4.57
CA ALA A 61 -8.36 4.06 4.18
C ALA A 61 -6.98 4.52 4.70
N VAL A 62 -6.44 5.58 4.07
CA VAL A 62 -5.14 6.17 4.44
C VAL A 62 -5.22 6.83 5.81
N GLY A 63 -4.30 6.49 6.69
CA GLY A 63 -4.15 7.01 8.04
C GLY A 63 -3.99 5.88 9.06
N ASP A 64 -3.02 6.04 9.94
CA ASP A 64 -2.67 5.11 11.00
C ASP A 64 -3.87 4.75 11.90
N ARG A 65 -4.75 5.71 12.16
CA ARG A 65 -6.00 5.52 12.90
C ARG A 65 -6.85 4.41 12.28
N TYR A 66 -7.03 4.41 10.96
CA TYR A 66 -7.83 3.40 10.27
C TYR A 66 -7.19 2.02 10.30
N VAL A 67 -5.85 1.98 10.24
CA VAL A 67 -5.09 0.72 10.41
C VAL A 67 -5.35 0.16 11.80
N VAL A 68 -5.17 0.96 12.86
CA VAL A 68 -5.37 0.51 14.25
C VAL A 68 -6.82 0.11 14.52
N GLU A 69 -7.80 0.88 14.04
CA GLU A 69 -9.22 0.54 14.16
C GLU A 69 -9.55 -0.80 13.49
N SER A 70 -9.04 -1.00 12.27
CA SER A 70 -9.24 -2.25 11.54
C SER A 70 -8.56 -3.43 12.22
N MET A 71 -7.32 -3.25 12.73
CA MET A 71 -6.61 -4.28 13.49
C MET A 71 -7.42 -4.73 14.72
N ARG A 72 -7.96 -3.78 15.48
CA ARG A 72 -8.79 -4.07 16.68
C ARG A 72 -10.08 -4.77 16.31
N LYS A 73 -10.80 -4.26 15.30
CA LYS A 73 -12.07 -4.80 14.84
C LYS A 73 -11.95 -6.24 14.35
N ASN A 74 -10.87 -6.54 13.62
CA ASN A 74 -10.66 -7.85 13.00
C ASN A 74 -9.76 -8.78 13.84
N GLY A 75 -9.23 -8.32 14.97
CA GLY A 75 -8.37 -9.11 15.84
C GLY A 75 -6.98 -9.39 15.24
N CYS A 76 -6.47 -8.52 14.37
CA CYS A 76 -5.16 -8.62 13.75
C CYS A 76 -4.07 -8.08 14.68
N SER A 77 -2.84 -8.62 14.58
CA SER A 77 -1.72 -8.27 15.47
C SER A 77 -0.72 -7.32 14.87
N PHE A 78 -0.67 -7.18 13.54
CA PHE A 78 0.31 -6.39 12.84
C PHE A 78 -0.30 -5.63 11.66
N GLY A 79 0.13 -4.40 11.45
CA GLY A 79 -0.28 -3.56 10.34
C GLY A 79 0.56 -2.31 10.22
N GLY A 80 0.33 -1.53 9.15
CA GLY A 80 1.07 -0.30 8.94
C GLY A 80 0.79 0.40 7.62
N GLU A 81 1.70 1.26 7.25
CA GLU A 81 1.67 2.06 6.02
C GLU A 81 3.01 2.00 5.29
N GLN A 82 2.99 2.12 3.97
CA GLN A 82 4.20 2.26 3.13
C GLN A 82 5.15 3.35 3.64
N SER A 83 4.59 4.42 4.23
CA SER A 83 5.35 5.53 4.81
C SER A 83 6.18 5.17 6.05
N GLY A 84 6.19 3.89 6.45
CA GLY A 84 6.96 3.39 7.60
C GLY A 84 6.27 3.55 8.96
N HIS A 85 4.98 3.88 8.99
CA HIS A 85 4.20 3.86 10.23
C HIS A 85 3.73 2.43 10.50
N LEU A 86 4.39 1.73 11.41
CA LEU A 86 4.20 0.31 11.69
C LEU A 86 3.66 0.09 13.09
N VAL A 87 2.65 -0.76 13.23
CA VAL A 87 1.93 -1.03 14.48
C VAL A 87 2.01 -2.51 14.83
N PHE A 88 2.64 -2.83 15.95
CA PHE A 88 2.67 -4.16 16.56
C PHE A 88 1.78 -4.14 17.80
N ILE A 89 0.50 -4.44 17.66
CA ILE A 89 -0.50 -4.20 18.70
C ILE A 89 -0.26 -5.01 19.99
N ASP A 90 0.48 -6.10 19.91
CA ASP A 90 0.88 -6.91 21.07
C ASP A 90 1.95 -6.24 21.94
N HIS A 91 2.58 -5.19 21.44
CA HIS A 91 3.60 -4.41 22.14
C HIS A 91 3.11 -3.00 22.48
N ILE A 92 2.49 -2.32 21.51
CA ILE A 92 2.02 -0.94 21.64
C ILE A 92 0.82 -0.68 20.72
N THR A 93 -0.08 0.17 21.14
CA THR A 93 -1.35 0.44 20.43
C THR A 93 -1.27 1.55 19.37
N THR A 94 -0.07 2.05 19.09
CA THR A 94 0.23 3.09 18.09
C THR A 94 1.47 2.70 17.30
N GLY A 95 1.76 3.41 16.23
CA GLY A 95 3.01 3.23 15.50
C GLY A 95 4.21 3.71 16.33
N ASP A 96 5.26 2.89 16.35
CA ASP A 96 6.53 3.20 17.00
C ASP A 96 7.69 2.79 16.09
N GLY A 97 8.47 3.79 15.65
CA GLY A 97 9.60 3.56 14.74
C GLY A 97 10.76 2.82 15.41
N ALA A 98 11.03 3.07 16.69
CA ALA A 98 12.10 2.38 17.42
C ALA A 98 11.75 0.90 17.64
N LEU A 99 10.53 0.62 18.07
CA LEU A 99 10.02 -0.75 18.20
C LEU A 99 10.05 -1.47 16.84
N ALA A 100 9.57 -0.82 15.78
CA ALA A 100 9.57 -1.41 14.44
C ALA A 100 11.00 -1.73 13.96
N GLY A 101 11.96 -0.85 14.22
CA GLY A 101 13.37 -1.09 13.94
C GLY A 101 13.94 -2.29 14.71
N LEU A 102 13.63 -2.42 15.99
CA LEU A 102 14.05 -3.57 16.81
C LEU A 102 13.42 -4.88 16.30
N GLN A 103 12.15 -4.86 15.88
CA GLN A 103 11.51 -6.05 15.29
C GLN A 103 12.21 -6.46 13.98
N LEU A 104 12.49 -5.51 13.07
CA LEU A 104 13.23 -5.78 11.84
C LEU A 104 14.63 -6.34 12.10
N LEU A 105 15.41 -5.71 12.99
CA LEU A 105 16.74 -6.16 13.38
C LEU A 105 16.71 -7.55 14.02
N SER A 106 15.67 -7.86 14.81
CA SER A 106 15.47 -9.19 15.37
C SER A 106 15.29 -10.25 14.29
N VAL A 107 14.52 -9.94 13.22
CA VAL A 107 14.36 -10.84 12.07
C VAL A 107 15.69 -11.05 11.34
N MET A 108 16.41 -9.96 11.04
CA MET A 108 17.73 -10.01 10.38
C MET A 108 18.70 -10.89 11.15
N ARG A 109 18.83 -10.66 12.46
CA ARG A 109 19.72 -11.45 13.33
C ARG A 109 19.32 -12.92 13.41
N LYS A 110 18.02 -13.21 13.50
CA LYS A 110 17.50 -14.58 13.60
C LYS A 110 17.74 -15.38 12.32
N LEU A 111 17.64 -14.74 11.16
CA LEU A 111 17.83 -15.38 9.87
C LEU A 111 19.27 -15.33 9.38
N ASP A 112 20.12 -14.53 10.03
CA ASP A 112 21.52 -14.26 9.64
C ASP A 112 21.64 -13.86 8.18
N ARG A 113 20.78 -12.91 7.75
CA ARG A 113 20.74 -12.42 6.37
C ARG A 113 20.76 -10.89 6.32
N PRO A 114 21.45 -10.32 5.30
CA PRO A 114 21.45 -8.89 5.07
C PRO A 114 20.04 -8.41 4.65
N LEU A 115 19.80 -7.11 4.83
CA LEU A 115 18.48 -6.54 4.59
C LEU A 115 18.07 -6.61 3.11
N SER A 116 19.02 -6.45 2.17
CA SER A 116 18.74 -6.55 0.73
C SER A 116 18.20 -7.94 0.33
N GLU A 117 18.70 -9.02 0.96
CA GLU A 117 18.15 -10.34 0.72
C GLU A 117 16.76 -10.54 1.33
N LEU A 118 16.52 -9.95 2.50
CA LEU A 118 15.20 -10.03 3.13
C LEU A 118 14.16 -9.22 2.37
N ALA A 119 14.55 -8.07 1.83
CA ALA A 119 13.67 -7.22 1.06
C ALA A 119 13.23 -7.84 -0.29
N SER A 120 14.00 -8.80 -0.84
CA SER A 120 13.62 -9.52 -2.06
C SER A 120 12.39 -10.43 -1.91
N ILE A 121 11.81 -10.51 -0.72
CA ILE A 121 10.55 -11.23 -0.48
C ILE A 121 9.36 -10.62 -1.22
N MET A 122 9.45 -9.36 -1.56
CA MET A 122 8.42 -8.60 -2.23
C MET A 122 9.03 -7.89 -3.44
N GLU A 123 8.38 -7.99 -4.57
CA GLU A 123 8.67 -7.18 -5.76
C GLU A 123 7.62 -6.06 -5.85
N SER A 124 8.09 -4.83 -5.94
CA SER A 124 7.19 -3.69 -6.10
C SER A 124 6.70 -3.58 -7.53
N PHE A 125 5.40 -3.52 -7.70
CA PHE A 125 4.80 -3.21 -9.00
C PHE A 125 5.09 -1.76 -9.38
N PRO A 126 5.37 -1.47 -10.64
CA PRO A 126 5.35 -0.12 -11.17
C PRO A 126 4.07 0.61 -10.79
N GLN A 127 4.21 1.87 -10.40
CA GLN A 127 3.10 2.70 -9.91
C GLN A 127 3.19 4.09 -10.51
N VAL A 128 2.09 4.57 -11.03
CA VAL A 128 1.92 5.96 -11.51
C VAL A 128 0.94 6.68 -10.60
N LEU A 129 1.36 7.83 -10.09
CA LEU A 129 0.51 8.71 -9.28
C LEU A 129 0.42 10.09 -9.93
N LYS A 130 -0.75 10.45 -10.43
CA LYS A 130 -1.05 11.76 -11.01
C LYS A 130 -2.03 12.54 -10.14
N ASN A 131 -1.86 13.85 -10.09
CA ASN A 131 -2.70 14.75 -9.33
C ASN A 131 -3.42 15.70 -10.29
N VAL A 132 -4.75 15.69 -10.29
CA VAL A 132 -5.56 16.62 -11.05
C VAL A 132 -6.11 17.67 -10.11
N ARG A 133 -5.72 18.94 -10.31
CA ARG A 133 -6.31 20.08 -9.59
C ARG A 133 -7.67 20.40 -10.17
N THR A 134 -8.64 20.61 -9.30
CA THR A 134 -10.02 20.97 -9.67
C THR A 134 -10.40 22.31 -9.05
N ALA A 135 -11.31 23.04 -9.68
CA ALA A 135 -11.77 24.33 -9.17
C ALA A 135 -12.49 24.21 -7.82
N THR A 136 -13.22 23.12 -7.64
CA THR A 136 -13.94 22.76 -6.42
C THR A 136 -13.69 21.31 -6.04
N ARG A 137 -14.09 20.93 -4.83
CA ARG A 137 -14.07 19.50 -4.44
C ARG A 137 -15.12 18.77 -5.26
N MET A 138 -14.66 17.81 -6.06
CA MET A 138 -15.51 16.98 -6.90
C MET A 138 -15.60 15.57 -6.34
N ASN A 139 -16.77 14.97 -6.49
CA ASN A 139 -16.95 13.54 -6.26
C ASN A 139 -16.77 12.80 -7.60
N VAL A 140 -15.75 11.97 -7.71
CA VAL A 140 -15.45 11.24 -8.96
C VAL A 140 -16.61 10.36 -9.44
N SER A 141 -17.48 9.90 -8.54
CA SER A 141 -18.64 9.10 -8.93
C SER A 141 -19.72 9.88 -9.68
N GLU A 142 -19.68 11.23 -9.62
CA GLU A 142 -20.61 12.13 -10.31
C GLU A 142 -20.10 12.57 -11.68
N ILE A 143 -18.85 12.25 -12.02
CA ILE A 143 -18.26 12.55 -13.32
C ILE A 143 -18.86 11.61 -14.38
N PRO A 144 -19.45 12.15 -15.47
CA PRO A 144 -20.02 11.33 -16.53
C PRO A 144 -19.03 10.30 -17.08
N ASN A 145 -19.47 9.05 -17.22
CA ASN A 145 -18.71 7.91 -17.74
C ASN A 145 -17.47 7.50 -16.91
N PHE A 146 -17.14 8.18 -15.81
CA PHE A 146 -15.93 7.89 -15.05
C PHE A 146 -15.90 6.43 -14.54
N LEU A 147 -16.93 6.00 -13.82
CA LEU A 147 -17.00 4.64 -13.27
C LEU A 147 -17.01 3.57 -14.37
N THR A 148 -17.61 3.86 -15.52
CA THR A 148 -17.64 2.94 -16.66
C THR A 148 -16.25 2.80 -17.28
N THR A 149 -15.53 3.92 -17.44
CA THR A 149 -14.16 3.92 -17.95
C THR A 149 -13.22 3.23 -16.97
N GLN A 150 -13.31 3.56 -15.67
CA GLN A 150 -12.49 2.91 -14.66
C GLN A 150 -12.64 1.39 -14.71
N ARG A 151 -13.87 0.87 -14.76
CA ARG A 151 -14.11 -0.58 -14.86
C ARG A 151 -13.48 -1.21 -16.10
N LYS A 152 -13.62 -0.57 -17.26
CA LYS A 152 -12.99 -1.05 -18.49
C LYS A 152 -11.48 -1.10 -18.39
N LEU A 153 -10.88 -0.13 -17.73
CA LEU A 153 -9.43 -0.11 -17.50
C LEU A 153 -8.99 -1.19 -16.48
N GLU A 154 -9.77 -1.40 -15.43
CA GLU A 154 -9.55 -2.49 -14.46
C GLU A 154 -9.65 -3.88 -15.14
N GLU A 155 -10.60 -4.06 -16.05
CA GLU A 155 -10.71 -5.30 -16.86
C GLU A 155 -9.47 -5.52 -17.73
N LYS A 156 -8.89 -4.45 -18.32
CA LYS A 156 -7.65 -4.56 -19.11
C LYS A 156 -6.45 -4.98 -18.24
N LEU A 157 -6.40 -4.56 -16.97
CA LEU A 157 -5.37 -4.98 -16.03
C LEU A 157 -5.47 -6.47 -15.65
N ASN A 158 -6.65 -7.10 -15.86
CA ASN A 158 -6.87 -8.54 -15.70
C ASN A 158 -6.30 -9.14 -14.39
N GLY A 159 -6.44 -8.41 -13.30
CA GLY A 159 -5.91 -8.82 -11.98
C GLY A 159 -4.40 -8.63 -11.78
N THR A 160 -3.67 -8.14 -12.79
CA THR A 160 -2.22 -7.86 -12.69
C THR A 160 -1.91 -6.40 -12.34
N GLY A 161 -2.92 -5.66 -11.90
CA GLY A 161 -2.82 -4.27 -11.51
C GLY A 161 -4.09 -3.79 -10.85
N ARG A 162 -4.10 -2.51 -10.45
CA ARG A 162 -5.28 -1.87 -9.84
C ARG A 162 -5.29 -0.37 -10.09
N ILE A 163 -6.48 0.20 -9.98
CA ILE A 163 -6.73 1.64 -10.09
C ILE A 163 -7.28 2.15 -8.77
N LEU A 164 -6.71 3.25 -8.27
CA LEU A 164 -7.23 3.95 -7.09
C LEU A 164 -7.39 5.44 -7.42
N VAL A 165 -8.62 5.91 -7.43
CA VAL A 165 -8.92 7.33 -7.62
C VAL A 165 -9.61 7.86 -6.38
N ARG A 166 -9.07 8.93 -5.81
CA ARG A 166 -9.61 9.50 -4.58
C ARG A 166 -9.41 11.02 -4.50
N PRO A 167 -10.36 11.75 -3.93
CA PRO A 167 -10.14 13.16 -3.60
C PRO A 167 -9.10 13.30 -2.48
N SER A 168 -8.36 14.40 -2.51
CA SER A 168 -7.54 14.81 -1.37
C SER A 168 -8.42 15.28 -0.22
N GLY A 169 -8.05 14.93 1.01
CA GLY A 169 -8.78 15.39 2.20
C GLY A 169 -8.61 16.89 2.51
N THR A 170 -7.52 17.49 2.04
CA THR A 170 -7.11 18.86 2.42
C THR A 170 -7.12 19.87 1.25
N GLU A 171 -6.98 19.40 0.02
CA GLU A 171 -6.82 20.24 -1.16
C GLU A 171 -7.89 19.90 -2.22
N PRO A 172 -8.24 20.84 -3.12
CA PRO A 172 -9.08 20.55 -4.29
C PRO A 172 -8.27 19.81 -5.36
N VAL A 173 -7.91 18.58 -5.05
CA VAL A 173 -7.09 17.70 -5.89
C VAL A 173 -7.68 16.30 -5.88
N ILE A 174 -7.82 15.71 -7.05
CA ILE A 174 -8.12 14.29 -7.23
C ILE A 174 -6.82 13.57 -7.54
N ARG A 175 -6.54 12.51 -6.78
CA ARG A 175 -5.35 11.67 -6.95
C ARG A 175 -5.74 10.42 -7.72
N VAL A 176 -5.08 10.21 -8.84
CA VAL A 176 -5.21 9.04 -9.70
C VAL A 176 -3.96 8.21 -9.54
N MET A 177 -4.10 7.02 -9.01
CA MET A 177 -3.02 6.03 -8.89
C MET A 177 -3.37 4.82 -9.73
N VAL A 178 -2.44 4.36 -10.54
CA VAL A 178 -2.52 3.11 -11.29
C VAL A 178 -1.27 2.29 -11.01
N GLU A 179 -1.44 1.04 -10.64
CA GLU A 179 -0.38 0.06 -10.45
C GLU A 179 -0.55 -1.08 -11.44
N GLY A 180 0.55 -1.61 -11.97
CA GLY A 180 0.52 -2.76 -12.87
C GLY A 180 1.92 -3.11 -13.38
N GLN A 181 2.04 -4.27 -14.05
CA GLN A 181 3.33 -4.76 -14.54
C GLN A 181 3.86 -3.98 -15.75
N ASP A 182 2.98 -3.46 -16.59
CA ASP A 182 3.33 -2.71 -17.80
C ASP A 182 3.28 -1.19 -17.50
N GLU A 183 4.45 -0.58 -17.38
CA GLU A 183 4.61 0.84 -17.05
C GLU A 183 4.00 1.76 -18.14
N ALA A 184 4.08 1.39 -19.41
CA ALA A 184 3.49 2.17 -20.50
C ALA A 184 1.96 2.15 -20.40
N LEU A 185 1.38 0.98 -20.20
CA LEU A 185 -0.06 0.80 -20.08
C LEU A 185 -0.63 1.56 -18.88
N ILE A 186 0.01 1.49 -17.69
CA ILE A 186 -0.49 2.19 -16.50
C ILE A 186 -0.38 3.71 -16.64
N ASN A 187 0.61 4.21 -17.40
CA ASN A 187 0.70 5.64 -17.71
C ASN A 187 -0.45 6.10 -18.60
N GLU A 188 -0.75 5.36 -19.69
CA GLU A 188 -1.88 5.66 -20.58
C GLU A 188 -3.21 5.67 -19.84
N MET A 189 -3.44 4.66 -18.98
CA MET A 189 -4.64 4.58 -18.17
C MET A 189 -4.78 5.75 -17.19
N ALA A 190 -3.68 6.14 -16.56
CA ALA A 190 -3.66 7.28 -15.66
C ALA A 190 -3.97 8.58 -16.40
N ASP A 191 -3.45 8.75 -17.63
CA ASP A 191 -3.74 9.92 -18.46
C ASP A 191 -5.21 9.97 -18.87
N GLU A 192 -5.79 8.87 -19.33
CA GLU A 192 -7.20 8.78 -19.71
C GLU A 192 -8.13 9.20 -18.55
N LEU A 193 -7.85 8.71 -17.33
CA LEU A 193 -8.62 9.10 -16.14
C LEU A 193 -8.42 10.56 -15.74
N CYS A 194 -7.20 11.09 -15.86
CA CYS A 194 -6.91 12.50 -15.59
C CYS A 194 -7.62 13.44 -16.57
N GLU A 195 -7.68 13.07 -17.85
CA GLU A 195 -8.40 13.83 -18.88
C GLU A 195 -9.91 13.89 -18.59
N LEU A 196 -10.52 12.77 -18.23
CA LEU A 196 -11.94 12.73 -17.85
C LEU A 196 -12.24 13.66 -16.67
N ILE A 197 -11.39 13.67 -15.65
CA ILE A 197 -11.54 14.54 -14.48
C ILE A 197 -11.40 16.01 -14.90
N SER A 198 -10.36 16.32 -15.69
CA SER A 198 -10.07 17.70 -16.14
C SER A 198 -11.17 18.26 -17.04
N ASN A 199 -11.77 17.43 -17.88
CA ASN A 199 -12.88 17.84 -18.75
C ASN A 199 -14.16 18.11 -17.96
N ALA A 200 -14.43 17.30 -16.93
CA ALA A 200 -15.59 17.52 -16.06
C ALA A 200 -15.47 18.80 -15.21
N ASP A 201 -14.25 19.19 -14.82
CA ASP A 201 -13.99 20.42 -14.05
C ASP A 201 -14.18 21.71 -14.87
N ARG A 202 -14.14 21.60 -16.21
CA ARG A 202 -14.33 22.74 -17.14
C ARG A 202 -15.78 22.97 -17.54
N MET A 203 -16.69 22.06 -17.21
CA MET A 203 -18.13 22.14 -17.48
C MET A 203 -18.88 22.85 -16.36
#